data_a312a410981ecd4442185dd3cce1567f
#
_entry.id   a312a410981ecd4442185dd3cce1567f
#
_cell.length_a   1.000
_cell.length_b   1.000
_cell.length_c   1.000
_cell.angle_alpha   90.00
_cell.angle_beta   90.00
_cell.angle_gamma   90.00
#
_symmetry.space_group_name_H-M   'P 1'
#
loop_
_entity.id
_entity.type
_entity.pdbx_description
1 polymer ?
#
loop_
_entity_poly.entity_id
_entity_poly.type
_entity_poly.pdbx_seq_one_letter_code
_entity_poly.pdbx_strand_id
1 'polypeptide(L)'
;MKHAVKVMDEIAAQIQEGGSLLGMIYSYMSENGAESERVYNAIRCLMRSLQKTEETASIFAEKLCEAKAMVSHSHFFGKIRTQREACGLTTTELARRLDLDEEIILQWESGECEPTISMLIPLANVLGCDPLSLLSEKNSAAAVTVNQPDIQEESIGTRIEAARKKVGLTEADLARMIHTYNAPINDWECGICEVPASQIIPLANALGCDPMWLLTGGPIARASSDTMGQ
;
A
#
# COMPACT_ATOMS: atom_id res chain seq x y z
N MET A 1 -8.18 -10.09 8.87
CA MET A 1 -6.85 -9.98 8.27
C MET A 1 -5.93 -9.00 8.98
N LYS A 2 -6.26 -7.70 9.18
CA LYS A 2 -5.37 -6.75 9.93
C LYS A 2 -4.91 -7.27 11.30
N HIS A 3 -5.79 -7.98 12.00
CA HIS A 3 -5.45 -8.59 13.30
C HIS A 3 -4.43 -9.73 13.17
N ALA A 4 -4.56 -10.57 12.14
CA ALA A 4 -3.62 -11.68 11.90
C ALA A 4 -2.22 -11.20 11.54
N VAL A 5 -2.09 -10.18 10.69
CA VAL A 5 -0.78 -9.57 10.36
C VAL A 5 -0.14 -8.99 11.62
N LYS A 6 -0.90 -8.21 12.41
CA LYS A 6 -0.39 -7.65 13.67
C LYS A 6 0.07 -8.71 14.66
N VAL A 7 -0.67 -9.82 14.77
CA VAL A 7 -0.27 -10.95 15.65
C VAL A 7 1.01 -11.61 15.14
N MET A 8 1.19 -11.75 13.84
CA MET A 8 2.42 -12.30 13.26
C MET A 8 3.62 -11.38 13.50
N ASP A 9 3.44 -10.05 13.37
CA ASP A 9 4.48 -9.07 13.67
C ASP A 9 4.87 -9.11 15.18
N GLU A 10 3.88 -9.22 16.06
CA GLU A 10 4.13 -9.39 17.51
C GLU A 10 4.88 -10.68 17.83
N ILE A 11 4.53 -11.80 17.18
CA ILE A 11 5.23 -13.08 17.32
C ILE A 11 6.67 -12.97 16.83
N ALA A 12 6.90 -12.35 15.66
CA ALA A 12 8.25 -12.16 15.13
C ALA A 12 9.11 -11.31 16.07
N ALA A 13 8.56 -10.22 16.62
CA ALA A 13 9.25 -9.37 17.58
C ALA A 13 9.61 -10.13 18.87
N GLN A 14 8.72 -10.95 19.41
CA GLN A 14 8.98 -11.77 20.60
C GLN A 14 10.06 -12.82 20.35
N ILE A 15 10.07 -13.44 19.16
CA ILE A 15 11.10 -14.41 18.77
C ILE A 15 12.46 -13.74 18.67
N GLN A 16 12.53 -12.53 18.08
CA GLN A 16 13.75 -11.75 17.97
C GLN A 16 14.30 -11.33 19.33
N GLU A 17 13.44 -10.89 20.26
CA GLU A 17 13.81 -10.56 21.63
C GLU A 17 14.35 -11.79 22.37
N GLY A 18 13.67 -12.93 22.27
CA GLY A 18 14.11 -14.19 22.84
C GLY A 18 15.47 -14.66 22.30
N GLY A 19 15.70 -14.52 21.00
CA GLY A 19 16.98 -14.79 20.35
C GLY A 19 18.11 -13.90 20.86
N SER A 20 17.84 -12.63 21.07
CA SER A 20 18.80 -11.65 21.62
C SER A 20 19.20 -12.00 23.06
N LEU A 21 18.22 -12.36 23.90
CA LEU A 21 18.47 -12.79 25.28
C LEU A 21 19.32 -14.07 25.35
N LEU A 22 18.99 -15.07 24.51
CA LEU A 22 19.80 -16.29 24.41
C LEU A 22 21.22 -16.01 23.91
N GLY A 23 21.39 -15.06 22.98
CA GLY A 23 22.68 -14.59 22.51
C GLY A 23 23.53 -13.97 23.64
N MET A 24 22.93 -13.14 24.47
CA MET A 24 23.61 -12.57 25.66
C MET A 24 24.01 -13.64 26.64
N ILE A 25 23.15 -14.61 26.93
CA ILE A 25 23.44 -15.74 27.82
C ILE A 25 24.60 -16.57 27.23
N TYR A 26 24.57 -16.83 25.93
CA TYR A 26 25.62 -17.56 25.25
C TYR A 26 26.99 -16.85 25.37
N SER A 27 27.03 -15.53 25.10
CA SER A 27 28.24 -14.72 25.22
C SER A 27 28.77 -14.72 26.67
N TYR A 28 27.90 -14.51 27.66
CA TYR A 28 28.26 -14.53 29.06
C TYR A 28 28.87 -15.87 29.51
N MET A 29 28.27 -16.98 29.08
CA MET A 29 28.77 -18.32 29.36
C MET A 29 30.11 -18.59 28.65
N SER A 30 30.30 -18.09 27.41
CA SER A 30 31.55 -18.21 26.69
C SER A 30 32.70 -17.48 27.37
N GLU A 31 32.44 -16.29 27.92
CA GLU A 31 33.46 -15.47 28.62
C GLU A 31 33.82 -16.00 29.99
N ASN A 32 32.87 -16.62 30.70
CA ASN A 32 33.04 -17.08 32.07
C ASN A 32 33.30 -18.58 32.23
N GLY A 33 33.65 -19.27 31.13
CA GLY A 33 34.11 -20.66 31.18
C GLY A 33 33.06 -21.65 31.71
N ALA A 34 31.87 -21.65 31.11
CA ALA A 34 30.81 -22.59 31.52
C ALA A 34 31.24 -24.04 31.38
N GLU A 35 31.27 -24.77 32.49
CA GLU A 35 31.71 -26.16 32.58
C GLU A 35 30.87 -27.20 31.84
N SER A 36 29.72 -26.80 31.23
CA SER A 36 28.81 -27.75 30.59
C SER A 36 28.63 -27.49 29.10
N GLU A 37 29.43 -28.18 28.34
CA GLU A 37 29.29 -28.24 26.86
C GLU A 37 27.87 -28.61 26.40
N ARG A 38 27.12 -29.37 27.20
CA ARG A 38 25.75 -29.75 26.92
C ARG A 38 24.79 -28.55 26.95
N VAL A 39 24.95 -27.65 27.94
CA VAL A 39 24.14 -26.42 28.06
C VAL A 39 24.47 -25.48 26.87
N TYR A 40 25.75 -25.36 26.52
CA TYR A 40 26.21 -24.57 25.41
C TYR A 40 25.58 -25.01 24.10
N ASN A 41 25.59 -26.33 23.82
CA ASN A 41 25.00 -26.91 22.65
C ASN A 41 23.46 -26.79 22.66
N ALA A 42 22.80 -26.90 23.80
CA ALA A 42 21.34 -26.69 23.91
C ALA A 42 20.96 -25.24 23.58
N ILE A 43 21.67 -24.23 24.09
CA ILE A 43 21.43 -22.83 23.78
C ILE A 43 21.64 -22.57 22.30
N ARG A 44 22.69 -23.11 21.70
CA ARG A 44 22.96 -22.99 20.27
C ARG A 44 21.85 -23.59 19.41
N CYS A 45 21.30 -24.75 19.83
CA CYS A 45 20.16 -25.37 19.16
C CYS A 45 18.88 -24.53 19.28
N LEU A 46 18.63 -23.96 20.45
CA LEU A 46 17.48 -23.05 20.66
C LEU A 46 17.59 -21.78 19.83
N MET A 47 18.78 -21.15 19.77
CA MET A 47 19.02 -19.98 18.91
C MET A 47 18.73 -20.29 17.44
N ARG A 48 19.20 -21.43 16.91
CA ARG A 48 18.90 -21.83 15.52
C ARG A 48 17.41 -22.09 15.31
N SER A 49 16.74 -22.71 16.29
CA SER A 49 15.29 -22.96 16.20
C SER A 49 14.50 -21.66 16.17
N LEU A 50 14.85 -20.68 17.01
CA LEU A 50 14.22 -19.36 17.04
C LEU A 50 14.44 -18.61 15.74
N GLN A 51 15.67 -18.59 15.23
CA GLN A 51 15.99 -17.94 13.95
C GLN A 51 15.18 -18.54 12.79
N LYS A 52 15.05 -19.87 12.72
CA LYS A 52 14.23 -20.54 11.71
C LYS A 52 12.74 -20.20 11.86
N THR A 53 12.26 -20.03 13.09
CA THR A 53 10.87 -19.66 13.36
C THR A 53 10.60 -18.21 12.97
N GLU A 54 11.55 -17.30 13.20
CA GLU A 54 11.52 -15.90 12.74
C GLU A 54 11.44 -15.80 11.21
N GLU A 55 12.31 -16.54 10.51
CA GLU A 55 12.28 -16.61 9.04
C GLU A 55 10.92 -17.11 8.53
N THR A 56 10.39 -18.15 9.15
CA THR A 56 9.08 -18.72 8.79
C THR A 56 7.94 -17.72 9.05
N ALA A 57 7.95 -17.04 10.19
CA ALA A 57 6.96 -16.03 10.54
C ALA A 57 6.99 -14.85 9.54
N SER A 58 8.19 -14.41 9.15
CA SER A 58 8.38 -13.35 8.15
C SER A 58 7.80 -13.74 6.78
N ILE A 59 8.08 -14.96 6.31
CA ILE A 59 7.52 -15.48 5.05
C ILE A 59 5.99 -15.56 5.10
N PHE A 60 5.42 -15.97 6.24
CA PHE A 60 3.96 -16.00 6.40
C PHE A 60 3.34 -14.61 6.43
N ALA A 61 3.98 -13.64 7.08
CA ALA A 61 3.54 -12.24 7.09
C ALA A 61 3.53 -11.66 5.68
N GLU A 62 4.58 -11.92 4.90
CA GLU A 62 4.69 -11.52 3.49
C GLU A 62 3.55 -12.13 2.65
N LYS A 63 3.33 -13.44 2.72
CA LYS A 63 2.23 -14.12 2.00
C LYS A 63 0.84 -13.61 2.42
N LEU A 64 0.64 -13.27 3.69
CA LEU A 64 -0.61 -12.66 4.14
C LEU A 64 -0.81 -11.24 3.58
N CYS A 65 0.26 -10.47 3.46
CA CYS A 65 0.23 -9.15 2.81
C CYS A 65 -0.09 -9.27 1.32
N GLU A 66 0.56 -10.20 0.61
CA GLU A 66 0.27 -10.48 -0.80
C GLU A 66 -1.17 -10.94 -1.02
N ALA A 67 -1.67 -11.88 -0.21
CA ALA A 67 -3.04 -12.35 -0.29
C ALA A 67 -4.05 -11.21 -0.03
N LYS A 68 -3.73 -10.29 0.89
CA LYS A 68 -4.56 -9.10 1.15
C LYS A 68 -4.53 -8.13 -0.02
N ALA A 69 -3.38 -7.90 -0.63
CA ALA A 69 -3.25 -7.07 -1.84
C ALA A 69 -4.10 -7.65 -2.97
N MET A 70 -4.02 -8.96 -3.23
CA MET A 70 -4.84 -9.63 -4.25
C MET A 70 -6.34 -9.49 -4.00
N VAL A 71 -6.80 -9.60 -2.75
CA VAL A 71 -8.23 -9.41 -2.42
C VAL A 71 -8.66 -7.95 -2.63
N SER A 72 -7.83 -6.98 -2.27
CA SER A 72 -8.12 -5.56 -2.51
C SER A 72 -8.17 -5.23 -4.01
N HIS A 73 -7.26 -5.79 -4.81
CA HIS A 73 -7.23 -5.63 -6.26
C HIS A 73 -8.49 -6.24 -6.90
N SER A 74 -8.84 -7.47 -6.55
CA SER A 74 -10.06 -8.13 -7.05
C SER A 74 -11.33 -7.31 -6.76
N HIS A 75 -11.36 -6.63 -5.61
CA HIS A 75 -12.49 -5.77 -5.25
C HIS A 75 -12.55 -4.49 -6.10
N PHE A 76 -11.42 -3.90 -6.44
CA PHE A 76 -11.34 -2.70 -7.30
C PHE A 76 -11.89 -2.97 -8.70
N PHE A 77 -11.46 -4.04 -9.34
CA PHE A 77 -11.93 -4.43 -10.68
C PHE A 77 -13.42 -4.72 -10.72
N GLY A 78 -13.92 -5.46 -9.72
CA GLY A 78 -15.35 -5.71 -9.56
C GLY A 78 -16.19 -4.44 -9.36
N LYS A 79 -15.62 -3.41 -8.72
CA LYS A 79 -16.30 -2.11 -8.57
C LYS A 79 -16.42 -1.34 -9.86
N ILE A 80 -15.39 -1.33 -10.72
CA ILE A 80 -15.45 -0.69 -12.03
C ILE A 80 -16.65 -1.26 -12.80
N ARG A 81 -16.74 -2.57 -12.89
CA ARG A 81 -17.86 -3.26 -13.56
C ARG A 81 -19.21 -2.92 -12.92
N THR A 82 -19.33 -3.04 -11.61
CA THR A 82 -20.58 -2.78 -10.88
C THR A 82 -21.05 -1.34 -11.09
N GLN A 83 -20.13 -0.38 -11.05
CA GLN A 83 -20.46 1.03 -11.22
C GLN A 83 -20.83 1.33 -12.66
N ARG A 84 -20.16 0.74 -13.65
CA ARG A 84 -20.52 0.85 -15.05
C ARG A 84 -21.94 0.32 -15.32
N GLU A 85 -22.25 -0.87 -14.80
CA GLU A 85 -23.58 -1.48 -14.92
C GLU A 85 -24.66 -0.64 -14.21
N ALA A 86 -24.35 -0.07 -13.06
CA ALA A 86 -25.27 0.84 -12.35
C ALA A 86 -25.56 2.13 -13.14
N CYS A 87 -24.59 2.61 -13.93
CA CYS A 87 -24.79 3.74 -14.85
C CYS A 87 -25.47 3.33 -16.17
N GLY A 88 -25.78 2.04 -16.35
CA GLY A 88 -26.39 1.54 -17.59
C GLY A 88 -25.47 1.58 -18.82
N LEU A 89 -24.16 1.65 -18.62
CA LEU A 89 -23.16 1.74 -19.69
C LEU A 89 -22.71 0.34 -20.14
N THR A 90 -22.55 0.16 -21.45
CA THR A 90 -21.84 -0.99 -22.01
C THR A 90 -20.31 -0.78 -21.91
N THR A 91 -19.51 -1.86 -22.04
CA THR A 91 -18.04 -1.78 -22.10
C THR A 91 -17.60 -0.87 -23.25
N THR A 92 -18.23 -1.00 -24.43
CA THR A 92 -17.98 -0.17 -25.61
C THR A 92 -18.28 1.31 -25.35
N GLU A 93 -19.38 1.63 -24.64
CA GLU A 93 -19.75 3.03 -24.33
C GLU A 93 -18.79 3.65 -23.31
N LEU A 94 -18.37 2.89 -22.30
CA LEU A 94 -17.36 3.35 -21.33
C LEU A 94 -16.03 3.62 -22.03
N ALA A 95 -15.55 2.69 -22.87
CA ALA A 95 -14.33 2.84 -23.66
C ALA A 95 -14.37 4.10 -24.53
N ARG A 96 -15.46 4.32 -25.28
CA ARG A 96 -15.64 5.50 -26.12
C ARG A 96 -15.61 6.82 -25.33
N ARG A 97 -16.19 6.85 -24.12
CA ARG A 97 -16.18 8.07 -23.28
C ARG A 97 -14.82 8.38 -22.68
N LEU A 98 -13.98 7.37 -22.54
CA LEU A 98 -12.62 7.48 -22.02
C LEU A 98 -11.57 7.61 -23.14
N ASP A 99 -12.00 7.55 -24.42
CA ASP A 99 -11.13 7.53 -25.60
C ASP A 99 -10.14 6.35 -25.59
N LEU A 100 -10.65 5.17 -25.19
CA LEU A 100 -9.91 3.92 -25.07
C LEU A 100 -10.54 2.83 -25.95
N ASP A 101 -9.76 1.77 -26.19
CA ASP A 101 -10.25 0.54 -26.79
C ASP A 101 -11.09 -0.27 -25.78
N GLU A 102 -12.15 -0.94 -26.26
CA GLU A 102 -13.00 -1.79 -25.43
C GLU A 102 -12.23 -2.90 -24.73
N GLU A 103 -11.21 -3.43 -25.38
CA GLU A 103 -10.31 -4.46 -24.83
C GLU A 103 -9.69 -4.03 -23.50
N ILE A 104 -9.31 -2.75 -23.36
CA ILE A 104 -8.73 -2.20 -22.13
C ILE A 104 -9.75 -2.23 -20.99
N ILE A 105 -11.01 -1.90 -21.27
CA ILE A 105 -12.08 -1.98 -20.27
C ILE A 105 -12.31 -3.42 -19.81
N LEU A 106 -12.30 -4.37 -20.76
CA LEU A 106 -12.42 -5.78 -20.45
C LEU A 106 -11.26 -6.28 -19.58
N GLN A 107 -10.03 -5.87 -19.90
CA GLN A 107 -8.84 -6.20 -19.12
C GLN A 107 -8.90 -5.60 -17.70
N TRP A 108 -9.42 -4.37 -17.55
CA TRP A 108 -9.63 -3.79 -16.22
C TRP A 108 -10.68 -4.55 -15.41
N GLU A 109 -11.81 -4.93 -16.03
CA GLU A 109 -12.89 -5.64 -15.35
C GLU A 109 -12.54 -7.11 -15.04
N SER A 110 -11.66 -7.73 -15.84
CA SER A 110 -11.13 -9.09 -15.59
C SER A 110 -9.99 -9.11 -14.56
N GLY A 111 -9.32 -7.97 -14.35
CA GLY A 111 -8.15 -7.87 -13.50
C GLY A 111 -6.85 -8.28 -14.17
N GLU A 112 -6.83 -8.41 -15.49
CA GLU A 112 -5.61 -8.68 -16.26
C GLU A 112 -4.70 -7.45 -16.33
N CYS A 113 -5.29 -6.27 -16.35
CA CYS A 113 -4.59 -4.99 -16.33
C CYS A 113 -5.25 -4.06 -15.32
N GLU A 114 -4.49 -3.17 -14.74
CA GLU A 114 -4.98 -2.18 -13.79
C GLU A 114 -4.98 -0.79 -14.42
N PRO A 115 -6.06 0.03 -14.20
CA PRO A 115 -6.03 1.43 -14.59
C PRO A 115 -4.89 2.17 -13.90
N THR A 116 -4.25 3.06 -14.63
CA THR A 116 -3.25 3.95 -14.07
C THR A 116 -3.89 5.06 -13.24
N ILE A 117 -3.10 5.70 -12.40
CA ILE A 117 -3.59 6.76 -11.52
C ILE A 117 -4.14 7.96 -12.31
N SER A 118 -3.59 8.23 -13.50
CA SER A 118 -4.05 9.28 -14.41
C SER A 118 -5.46 9.01 -14.95
N MET A 119 -5.85 7.74 -15.06
CA MET A 119 -7.16 7.32 -15.55
C MET A 119 -8.23 7.29 -14.47
N LEU A 120 -7.85 7.37 -13.18
CA LEU A 120 -8.79 7.24 -12.06
C LEU A 120 -9.83 8.37 -12.04
N ILE A 121 -9.42 9.61 -12.28
CA ILE A 121 -10.32 10.77 -12.32
C ILE A 121 -11.25 10.74 -13.54
N PRO A 122 -10.77 10.55 -14.79
CA PRO A 122 -11.62 10.40 -15.96
C PRO A 122 -12.65 9.26 -15.77
N LEU A 123 -12.20 8.11 -15.28
CA LEU A 123 -13.05 6.96 -15.01
C LEU A 123 -14.16 7.29 -14.01
N ALA A 124 -13.82 7.90 -12.88
CA ALA A 124 -14.77 8.30 -11.85
C ALA A 124 -15.79 9.33 -12.36
N ASN A 125 -15.35 10.28 -13.18
CA ASN A 125 -16.23 11.29 -13.80
C ASN A 125 -17.26 10.64 -14.74
N VAL A 126 -16.84 9.68 -15.57
CA VAL A 126 -17.76 8.97 -16.48
C VAL A 126 -18.72 8.08 -15.70
N LEU A 127 -18.27 7.48 -14.60
CA LEU A 127 -19.08 6.62 -13.74
C LEU A 127 -19.92 7.42 -12.72
N GLY A 128 -19.75 8.75 -12.62
CA GLY A 128 -20.49 9.61 -11.70
C GLY A 128 -20.23 9.29 -10.23
N CYS A 129 -19.01 8.88 -9.87
CA CYS A 129 -18.66 8.52 -8.51
C CYS A 129 -17.38 9.25 -8.05
N ASP A 130 -17.12 9.22 -6.73
CA ASP A 130 -15.87 9.73 -6.18
C ASP A 130 -14.70 8.79 -6.55
N PRO A 131 -13.55 9.32 -7.06
CA PRO A 131 -12.40 8.52 -7.43
C PRO A 131 -11.91 7.59 -6.32
N LEU A 132 -11.89 8.08 -5.07
CA LEU A 132 -11.47 7.27 -3.92
C LEU A 132 -12.49 6.19 -3.55
N SER A 133 -13.77 6.37 -3.90
CA SER A 133 -14.79 5.34 -3.67
C SER A 133 -14.55 4.08 -4.49
N LEU A 134 -13.90 4.20 -5.65
CA LEU A 134 -13.50 3.06 -6.46
C LEU A 134 -12.43 2.22 -5.74
N LEU A 135 -11.55 2.85 -4.98
CA LEU A 135 -10.41 2.22 -4.30
C LEU A 135 -10.73 1.74 -2.88
N SER A 136 -11.75 2.32 -2.23
CA SER A 136 -12.11 2.05 -0.83
C SER A 136 -13.26 1.06 -0.71
N GLU A 137 -13.23 0.21 0.32
CA GLU A 137 -14.35 -0.70 0.65
C GLU A 137 -15.58 0.03 1.21
N LYS A 138 -15.46 1.30 1.59
CA LYS A 138 -16.56 2.07 2.14
C LYS A 138 -17.34 2.76 1.02
N ASN A 139 -18.61 2.38 0.85
CA ASN A 139 -19.57 3.10 0.02
C ASN A 139 -19.78 4.47 0.62
N SER A 140 -19.01 5.46 0.21
CA SER A 140 -19.30 6.86 0.47
C SER A 140 -19.91 7.45 -0.80
N ALA A 141 -21.23 7.43 -0.84
CA ALA A 141 -22.00 8.19 -1.83
C ALA A 141 -21.93 9.68 -1.47
N ALA A 142 -20.90 10.35 -1.91
CA ALA A 142 -20.85 11.81 -1.94
C ALA A 142 -20.41 12.21 -3.33
N ALA A 143 -21.38 12.63 -4.14
CA ALA A 143 -21.10 13.28 -5.42
C ALA A 143 -20.33 14.57 -5.15
N VAL A 144 -19.03 14.54 -5.34
CA VAL A 144 -18.20 15.75 -5.36
C VAL A 144 -18.19 16.25 -6.78
N THR A 145 -18.90 17.33 -7.02
CA THR A 145 -18.76 18.14 -8.23
C THR A 145 -17.35 18.74 -8.21
N VAL A 146 -16.43 18.12 -8.92
CA VAL A 146 -15.07 18.64 -9.09
C VAL A 146 -15.15 19.82 -10.04
N ASN A 147 -15.22 21.03 -9.48
CA ASN A 147 -14.81 22.23 -10.21
C ASN A 147 -13.31 22.08 -10.46
N GLN A 148 -12.90 22.05 -11.72
CA GLN A 148 -11.51 22.06 -12.13
C GLN A 148 -10.79 23.26 -11.49
N PRO A 149 -9.81 23.06 -10.59
CA PRO A 149 -8.86 24.12 -10.28
C PRO A 149 -7.77 24.10 -11.36
N ASP A 150 -7.27 25.27 -11.71
CA ASP A 150 -6.11 25.46 -12.56
C ASP A 150 -4.98 24.53 -12.11
N ILE A 151 -4.64 23.61 -12.99
CA ILE A 151 -3.61 22.60 -12.76
C ILE A 151 -2.26 23.31 -12.89
N GLN A 152 -1.61 23.56 -11.77
CA GLN A 152 -0.16 23.73 -11.79
C GLN A 152 0.43 22.40 -12.23
N GLU A 153 1.30 22.42 -13.24
CA GLU A 153 1.85 21.28 -13.97
C GLU A 153 2.78 20.35 -13.15
N GLU A 154 2.53 20.19 -11.86
CA GLU A 154 3.27 19.21 -11.08
C GLU A 154 2.71 17.80 -11.36
N SER A 155 3.56 16.95 -11.93
CA SER A 155 3.19 15.56 -12.19
C SER A 155 2.96 14.82 -10.87
N ILE A 156 2.21 13.72 -10.91
CA ILE A 156 2.00 12.85 -9.74
C ILE A 156 3.34 12.36 -9.19
N GLY A 157 4.30 12.03 -10.06
CA GLY A 157 5.65 11.61 -9.68
C GLY A 157 6.40 12.66 -8.86
N THR A 158 6.37 13.91 -9.29
CA THR A 158 7.02 15.01 -8.55
C THR A 158 6.38 15.25 -7.19
N ARG A 159 5.06 15.05 -7.05
CA ARG A 159 4.37 15.12 -5.75
C ARG A 159 4.76 13.98 -4.82
N ILE A 160 4.91 12.75 -5.35
CA ILE A 160 5.40 11.60 -4.58
C ILE A 160 6.81 11.88 -4.07
N GLU A 161 7.71 12.34 -4.95
CA GLU A 161 9.10 12.69 -4.59
C GLU A 161 9.16 13.77 -3.51
N ALA A 162 8.42 14.86 -3.68
CA ALA A 162 8.36 15.95 -2.72
C ALA A 162 7.84 15.50 -1.35
N ALA A 163 6.75 14.70 -1.32
CA ALA A 163 6.20 14.15 -0.09
C ALA A 163 7.18 13.18 0.59
N ARG A 164 7.82 12.28 -0.18
CA ARG A 164 8.82 11.34 0.34
C ARG A 164 10.00 12.07 0.99
N LYS A 165 10.57 13.05 0.30
CA LYS A 165 11.68 13.88 0.82
C LYS A 165 11.28 14.65 2.08
N LYS A 166 10.05 15.18 2.13
CA LYS A 166 9.51 15.89 3.28
C LYS A 166 9.40 15.01 4.53
N VAL A 167 9.04 13.75 4.36
CA VAL A 167 8.97 12.76 5.46
C VAL A 167 10.35 12.18 5.79
N GLY A 168 11.36 12.39 4.94
CA GLY A 168 12.73 11.90 5.13
C GLY A 168 12.92 10.42 4.76
N LEU A 169 12.03 9.86 3.94
CA LEU A 169 12.12 8.46 3.50
C LEU A 169 13.05 8.32 2.28
N THR A 170 13.78 7.19 2.23
CA THR A 170 14.44 6.76 1.00
C THR A 170 13.45 6.06 0.07
N GLU A 171 13.79 5.90 -1.21
CA GLU A 171 12.98 5.13 -2.17
C GLU A 171 12.76 3.69 -1.68
N ALA A 172 13.81 3.07 -1.12
CA ALA A 172 13.75 1.73 -0.56
C ALA A 172 12.84 1.64 0.67
N ASP A 173 12.81 2.67 1.53
CA ASP A 173 11.91 2.72 2.68
C ASP A 173 10.46 2.86 2.24
N LEU A 174 10.18 3.72 1.25
CA LEU A 174 8.85 3.89 0.70
C LEU A 174 8.35 2.59 0.05
N ALA A 175 9.18 1.93 -0.78
CA ALA A 175 8.85 0.65 -1.41
C ALA A 175 8.51 -0.42 -0.37
N ARG A 176 9.27 -0.49 0.73
CA ARG A 176 9.01 -1.40 1.85
C ARG A 176 7.69 -1.09 2.55
N MET A 177 7.39 0.19 2.79
CA MET A 177 6.15 0.62 3.48
C MET A 177 4.89 0.32 2.67
N ILE A 178 4.95 0.43 1.35
CA ILE A 178 3.82 0.09 0.46
C ILE A 178 3.80 -1.40 0.07
N HIS A 179 4.67 -2.22 0.69
CA HIS A 179 4.79 -3.66 0.46
C HIS A 179 5.01 -4.05 -1.01
N THR A 180 5.77 -3.25 -1.73
CA THR A 180 6.07 -3.49 -3.14
C THR A 180 7.58 -3.58 -3.32
N TYR A 181 8.15 -4.79 -3.18
CA TYR A 181 9.61 -5.03 -3.23
C TYR A 181 10.23 -4.67 -4.59
N ASN A 182 9.42 -4.61 -5.64
CA ASN A 182 9.84 -4.26 -6.99
C ASN A 182 9.17 -2.95 -7.48
N ALA A 183 8.66 -2.12 -6.58
CA ALA A 183 8.09 -0.85 -7.00
C ALA A 183 9.21 0.04 -7.57
N PRO A 184 9.11 0.45 -8.83
CA PRO A 184 10.05 1.38 -9.42
C PRO A 184 9.76 2.80 -8.93
N ILE A 185 9.97 3.06 -7.62
CA ILE A 185 9.65 4.37 -7.03
C ILE A 185 10.34 5.49 -7.80
N ASN A 186 11.61 5.29 -8.16
CA ASN A 186 12.34 6.25 -8.98
C ASN A 186 11.69 6.46 -10.36
N ASP A 187 11.21 5.37 -10.99
CA ASP A 187 10.56 5.48 -12.31
C ASP A 187 9.21 6.19 -12.21
N TRP A 188 8.48 6.00 -11.10
CA TRP A 188 7.26 6.76 -10.81
C TRP A 188 7.55 8.23 -10.56
N GLU A 189 8.59 8.55 -9.78
CA GLU A 189 9.00 9.93 -9.48
C GLU A 189 9.49 10.67 -10.72
N CYS A 190 10.23 9.96 -11.60
CA CYS A 190 10.70 10.49 -12.87
C CYS A 190 9.64 10.50 -13.99
N GLY A 191 8.47 9.87 -13.77
CA GLY A 191 7.42 9.74 -14.78
C GLY A 191 7.75 8.80 -15.93
N ILE A 192 8.72 7.89 -15.74
CA ILE A 192 9.08 6.84 -16.72
C ILE A 192 7.96 5.80 -16.79
N CYS A 193 7.40 5.44 -15.63
CA CYS A 193 6.25 4.56 -15.51
C CYS A 193 5.12 5.27 -14.78
N GLU A 194 3.88 5.00 -15.16
CA GLU A 194 2.72 5.47 -14.42
C GLU A 194 2.45 4.62 -13.17
N VAL A 195 1.97 5.27 -12.11
CA VAL A 195 1.61 4.62 -10.86
C VAL A 195 0.29 3.88 -11.04
N PRO A 196 0.18 2.60 -10.64
CA PRO A 196 -1.10 1.90 -10.62
C PRO A 196 -2.10 2.58 -9.65
N ALA A 197 -3.38 2.61 -10.03
CA ALA A 197 -4.41 3.29 -9.22
C ALA A 197 -4.56 2.71 -7.81
N SER A 198 -4.35 1.40 -7.64
CA SER A 198 -4.38 0.74 -6.32
C SER A 198 -3.31 1.23 -5.34
N GLN A 199 -2.21 1.80 -5.85
CA GLN A 199 -1.10 2.28 -5.01
C GLN A 199 -1.35 3.66 -4.39
N ILE A 200 -2.39 4.40 -4.81
CA ILE A 200 -2.65 5.75 -4.31
C ILE A 200 -2.90 5.80 -2.80
N ILE A 201 -3.69 4.88 -2.28
CA ILE A 201 -4.00 4.82 -0.84
C ILE A 201 -2.78 4.34 -0.02
N PRO A 202 -2.07 3.27 -0.40
CA PRO A 202 -0.81 2.88 0.26
C PRO A 202 0.22 4.00 0.27
N LEU A 203 0.44 4.69 -0.86
CA LEU A 203 1.37 5.83 -0.96
C LEU A 203 0.95 6.98 -0.04
N ALA A 204 -0.32 7.39 -0.08
CA ALA A 204 -0.82 8.47 0.76
C ALA A 204 -0.64 8.16 2.25
N ASN A 205 -0.90 6.92 2.67
CA ASN A 205 -0.71 6.47 4.05
C ASN A 205 0.78 6.48 4.45
N ALA A 206 1.67 5.99 3.59
CA ALA A 206 3.11 5.96 3.84
C ALA A 206 3.72 7.37 3.90
N LEU A 207 3.24 8.27 3.05
CA LEU A 207 3.70 9.65 2.94
C LEU A 207 3.00 10.61 3.92
N GLY A 208 1.96 10.14 4.63
CA GLY A 208 1.19 10.96 5.57
C GLY A 208 0.45 12.13 4.90
N CYS A 209 0.00 11.95 3.65
CA CYS A 209 -0.69 12.99 2.88
C CYS A 209 -2.10 12.55 2.46
N ASP A 210 -2.89 13.49 1.96
CA ASP A 210 -4.23 13.21 1.44
C ASP A 210 -4.13 12.52 0.07
N PRO A 211 -4.84 11.40 -0.17
CA PRO A 211 -4.85 10.72 -1.48
C PRO A 211 -5.33 11.62 -2.62
N MET A 212 -6.32 12.50 -2.37
CA MET A 212 -6.80 13.45 -3.38
C MET A 212 -5.75 14.50 -3.73
N TRP A 213 -4.95 14.92 -2.74
CA TRP A 213 -3.81 15.79 -3.02
C TRP A 213 -2.78 15.12 -3.92
N LEU A 214 -2.46 13.85 -3.70
CA LEU A 214 -1.59 13.10 -4.61
C LEU A 214 -2.13 13.06 -6.04
N LEU A 215 -3.45 12.89 -6.20
CA LEU A 215 -4.11 12.82 -7.51
C LEU A 215 -4.16 14.18 -8.22
N THR A 216 -4.55 15.25 -7.49
CA THR A 216 -4.94 16.52 -8.11
C THR A 216 -3.94 17.66 -7.89
N GLY A 217 -3.03 17.53 -6.88
CA GLY A 217 -2.17 18.63 -6.47
C GLY A 217 -2.89 19.78 -5.75
N GLY A 218 -4.20 19.65 -5.53
CA GLY A 218 -5.02 20.70 -4.92
C GLY A 218 -4.66 20.98 -3.44
N PRO A 219 -5.16 22.09 -2.86
CA PRO A 219 -4.84 22.46 -1.49
C PRO A 219 -5.27 21.34 -0.52
N ILE A 220 -4.38 20.99 0.40
CA ILE A 220 -4.65 20.07 1.50
C ILE A 220 -5.79 20.69 2.32
N ALA A 221 -7.00 20.15 2.23
CA ALA A 221 -8.05 20.48 3.18
C ALA A 221 -7.58 19.98 4.57
N ARG A 222 -7.01 20.89 5.35
CA ARG A 222 -6.75 20.63 6.77
C ARG A 222 -8.10 20.36 7.41
N ALA A 223 -8.30 19.12 7.88
CA ALA A 223 -9.34 18.85 8.85
C ALA A 223 -9.08 19.81 10.04
N SER A 224 -9.86 20.86 10.13
CA SER A 224 -9.90 21.76 11.27
C SER A 224 -10.42 21.00 12.48
N SER A 225 -9.51 20.43 13.25
CA SER A 225 -9.74 20.09 14.63
C SER A 225 -9.51 21.35 15.47
N ASP A 226 -10.45 22.29 15.41
CA ASP A 226 -10.56 23.36 16.40
C ASP A 226 -12.02 23.77 16.51
N THR A 227 -12.69 23.16 17.46
CA THR A 227 -13.75 23.82 18.22
C THR A 227 -13.91 23.07 19.55
N MET A 228 -13.04 23.34 20.48
CA MET A 228 -13.34 23.23 21.88
C MET A 228 -12.97 24.55 22.53
N GLY A 229 -13.96 25.26 23.00
CA GLY A 229 -13.74 26.35 23.95
C GLY A 229 -14.63 27.55 23.76
N GLN A 230 -15.85 27.52 24.22
CA GLN A 230 -16.40 28.48 25.21
C GLN A 230 -17.75 27.98 25.70
#